data_6e70699d17726988441ed4291e7add2c
#
_entry.id   6e70699d17726988441ed4291e7add2c
#
_cell.length_a   1.000
_cell.length_b   1.000
_cell.length_c   1.000
_cell.angle_alpha   90.00
_cell.angle_beta   90.00
_cell.angle_gamma   90.00
#
_symmetry.space_group_name_H-M   'P 1'
#
loop_
_entity.id
_entity.type
_entity.pdbx_description
1 polymer ?
#
loop_
_entity_poly.entity_id
_entity_poly.type
_entity_poly.pdbx_seq_one_letter_code
_entity_poly.pdbx_strand_id
1 'polypeptide(L)' 'MSMGDINIYIPTSWRVDNQLEHKFGDFTIEGDQPAEGPTLVLQGRANMGDLTIKRV' A
#
# COMPACT_ATOMS: atom_id res chain seq x y z
N MET A 1 -3.88 -8.01 -19.06
CA MET A 1 -2.66 -7.49 -18.48
C MET A 1 -2.73 -5.97 -18.42
N SER A 2 -2.38 -5.43 -17.35
CA SER A 2 -2.38 -3.99 -17.29
C SER A 2 -1.26 -3.53 -16.37
N MET A 3 -0.89 -2.32 -16.63
CA MET A 3 0.05 -1.61 -15.84
C MET A 3 -0.58 -0.31 -15.49
N GLY A 4 -0.10 0.29 -14.49
CA GLY A 4 -0.62 1.59 -14.16
C GLY A 4 -0.57 1.80 -12.67
N ASP A 5 -1.25 2.84 -12.25
CA ASP A 5 -1.19 3.27 -10.88
C ASP A 5 -2.37 2.70 -10.10
N ILE A 6 -2.06 2.22 -8.92
CA ILE A 6 -3.07 1.72 -8.02
C ILE A 6 -3.07 2.64 -6.81
N ASN A 7 -4.24 3.17 -6.47
CA ASN A 7 -4.39 4.02 -5.30
C ASN A 7 -5.33 3.34 -4.32
N ILE A 8 -4.87 3.16 -3.11
CA ILE A 8 -5.65 2.55 -2.04
C ILE A 8 -5.87 3.58 -0.96
N TYR A 9 -7.11 3.75 -0.54
CA TYR A 9 -7.47 4.72 0.48
C TYR A 9 -7.87 3.98 1.74
N ILE A 10 -7.26 4.34 2.85
CA ILE A 10 -7.54 3.70 4.13
C ILE A 10 -7.76 4.78 5.19
N PRO A 11 -8.44 4.44 6.28
CA PRO A 11 -8.56 5.37 7.41
C PRO A 11 -7.20 5.68 8.01
N THR A 12 -7.07 6.87 8.56
CA THR A 12 -5.80 7.29 9.15
C THR A 12 -5.42 6.44 10.36
N SER A 13 -6.39 5.77 10.97
CA SER A 13 -6.13 4.94 12.14
C SER A 13 -5.59 3.55 11.81
N TRP A 14 -5.52 3.22 10.52
CA TRP A 14 -5.06 1.89 10.13
C TRP A 14 -3.56 1.87 9.91
N ARG A 15 -2.99 0.72 10.23
CA ARG A 15 -1.60 0.45 9.95
C ARG A 15 -1.50 -0.32 8.65
N VAL A 16 -0.34 -0.32 8.04
CA VAL A 16 -0.09 -1.06 6.81
C VAL A 16 1.11 -1.95 7.02
N ASP A 17 0.95 -3.21 6.68
CA ASP A 17 2.05 -4.17 6.68
C ASP A 17 2.24 -4.65 5.26
N ASN A 18 3.32 -4.23 4.65
CA ASN A 18 3.61 -4.54 3.25
C ASN A 18 4.42 -5.83 3.16
N GLN A 19 3.76 -6.90 2.76
CA GLN A 19 4.39 -8.19 2.56
C GLN A 19 4.36 -8.61 1.10
N LEU A 20 4.25 -7.64 0.21
CA LEU A 20 4.21 -7.94 -1.21
C LEU A 20 5.59 -8.36 -1.71
N GLU A 21 5.60 -9.32 -2.60
CA GLU A 21 6.78 -9.57 -3.41
C GLU A 21 6.70 -8.61 -4.57
N HIS A 22 7.47 -7.54 -4.48
CA HIS A 22 7.26 -6.46 -5.41
C HIS A 22 8.33 -6.37 -6.47
N LYS A 23 7.84 -6.18 -7.65
CA LYS A 23 8.61 -5.76 -8.78
C LYS A 23 8.05 -4.45 -9.28
N PHE A 24 7.63 -3.63 -8.33
CA PHE A 24 6.97 -2.35 -8.65
C PHE A 24 7.96 -1.33 -9.13
N GLY A 25 7.45 -0.34 -9.82
CA GLY A 25 8.19 0.87 -10.04
C GLY A 25 8.34 1.64 -8.74
N ASP A 26 7.22 1.99 -8.11
CA ASP A 26 7.26 2.74 -6.87
C ASP A 26 6.21 2.23 -5.90
N PHE A 27 6.54 2.32 -4.64
CA PHE A 27 5.60 2.04 -3.57
C PHE A 27 5.64 3.20 -2.59
N THR A 28 4.51 3.85 -2.41
CA THR A 28 4.42 5.03 -1.57
C THR A 28 3.30 4.89 -0.57
N ILE A 29 3.55 5.24 0.68
CA ILE A 29 2.52 5.33 1.70
C ILE A 29 2.52 6.76 2.20
N GLU A 30 1.37 7.42 2.09
CA GLU A 30 1.21 8.79 2.55
C GLU A 30 0.63 8.80 3.95
N GLY A 31 1.09 9.75 4.76
CA GLY A 31 0.64 9.88 6.12
C GLY A 31 1.47 9.06 7.08
N ASP A 32 1.26 9.31 8.36
CA ASP A 32 2.03 8.64 9.40
C ASP A 32 1.36 7.36 9.82
N GLN A 33 2.17 6.33 10.05
CA GLN A 33 1.65 5.07 10.54
C GLN A 33 1.36 5.18 12.01
N PRO A 34 0.13 4.88 12.44
CA PRO A 34 -0.18 4.93 13.86
C PRO A 34 0.52 3.81 14.62
N ALA A 35 0.71 4.04 15.91
CA ALA A 35 1.35 3.05 16.76
C ALA A 35 0.44 1.85 17.02
N GLU A 36 -0.86 2.07 16.99
CA GLU A 36 -1.84 1.03 17.29
C GLU A 36 -2.98 1.14 16.32
N GLY A 37 -3.71 0.05 16.17
CA GLY A 37 -4.89 0.03 15.35
C GLY A 37 -4.91 -1.18 14.45
N PRO A 38 -5.97 -1.31 13.68
CA PRO A 38 -6.07 -2.42 12.73
C PRO A 38 -4.93 -2.36 11.73
N THR A 39 -4.48 -3.52 11.33
CA THR A 39 -3.39 -3.62 10.38
C THR A 39 -3.89 -4.21 9.08
N LEU A 40 -3.65 -3.49 8.00
CA LEU A 40 -3.92 -3.99 6.66
C LEU A 40 -2.67 -4.69 6.17
N VAL A 41 -2.80 -5.97 5.89
CA VAL A 41 -1.67 -6.76 5.40
C VAL A 41 -1.80 -6.87 3.89
N LEU A 42 -0.76 -6.47 3.19
CA LEU A 42 -0.71 -6.56 1.74
C LEU A 42 0.14 -7.75 1.37
N GLN A 43 -0.45 -8.71 0.68
CA GLN A 43 0.23 -9.92 0.29
C GLN A 43 0.02 -10.19 -1.18
N GLY A 44 0.96 -10.89 -1.79
CA GLY A 44 0.84 -11.29 -3.16
C GLY A 44 1.99 -10.79 -4.00
N ARG A 45 1.77 -10.76 -5.29
CA ARG A 45 2.76 -10.31 -6.26
C ARG A 45 2.20 -9.24 -7.14
N ALA A 46 3.04 -8.30 -7.46
CA ALA A 46 2.72 -7.33 -8.49
C ALA A 46 3.97 -7.15 -9.33
N ASN A 47 3.77 -7.04 -10.64
CA ASN A 47 4.89 -7.05 -11.55
C ASN A 47 5.24 -5.69 -12.06
N MET A 48 4.33 -4.76 -12.05
CA MET A 48 4.63 -3.44 -12.58
C MET A 48 3.60 -2.45 -12.12
N GLY A 49 3.94 -1.18 -12.34
CA GLY A 49 3.08 -0.10 -11.95
C GLY A 49 3.48 0.48 -10.60
N ASP A 50 2.75 1.47 -10.20
CA ASP A 50 2.99 2.17 -8.96
C ASP A 50 1.86 1.91 -7.99
N LEU A 51 2.19 1.74 -6.74
CA LEU A 51 1.20 1.54 -5.70
C LEU A 51 1.31 2.67 -4.70
N THR A 52 0.20 3.34 -4.46
CA THR A 52 0.13 4.43 -3.49
C THR A 52 -0.97 4.14 -2.50
N ILE A 53 -0.65 4.24 -1.23
CA ILE A 53 -1.63 4.09 -0.16
C ILE A 53 -1.79 5.44 0.50
N LYS A 54 -3.02 5.90 0.54
CA LYS A 54 -3.33 7.21 1.10
C LYS A 54 -4.21 7.06 2.33
N ARG A 55 -3.84 7.73 3.38
CA ARG A 55 -4.64 7.77 4.59
C ARG A 55 -5.55 8.98 4.56
N VAL A 56 -6.82 8.71 4.76
CA VAL A 56 -7.82 9.77 4.68
C VAL A 56 -8.60 9.91 5.97
#